data_53d7e010db5400faf75870e038e209fc
#
_entry.id   53d7e010db5400faf75870e038e209fc
#
_cell.length_a   1.000
_cell.length_b   1.000
_cell.length_c   1.000
_cell.angle_alpha   90.00
_cell.angle_beta   90.00
_cell.angle_gamma   90.00
#
_symmetry.space_group_name_H-M   'P 1'
#
loop_
_entity.id
_entity.type
_entity.pdbx_description
1 polymer ?
#
loop_
_entity_poly.entity_id
_entity_poly.type
_entity_poly.pdbx_seq_one_letter_code
_entity_poly.pdbx_strand_id
1 'polypeptide(L)'
;MNDEDLTHLRRCVALAAAAVDAGDEPFGSVLVSGDGQVLAEEHNRERSTGDATQHPEFALARWASTRLTPADRAVATVYTSG
;
A
#
# COMPACT_ATOMS: atom_id res chain seq x y z
N MET A 1 -16.30 -3.59 -10.15
CA MET A 1 -14.96 -4.05 -9.69
C MET A 1 -14.55 -5.24 -10.53
N ASN A 2 -13.37 -5.22 -11.12
CA ASN A 2 -12.89 -6.29 -11.97
C ASN A 2 -11.99 -7.27 -11.19
N ASP A 3 -11.56 -8.35 -11.84
CA ASP A 3 -10.73 -9.38 -11.21
C ASP A 3 -9.37 -8.84 -10.77
N GLU A 4 -8.82 -7.89 -11.51
CA GLU A 4 -7.56 -7.24 -11.17
C GLU A 4 -7.68 -6.44 -9.88
N ASP A 5 -8.75 -5.65 -9.73
CA ASP A 5 -9.02 -4.92 -8.50
C ASP A 5 -9.16 -5.86 -7.31
N LEU A 6 -9.89 -6.97 -7.49
CA LEU A 6 -10.05 -7.97 -6.43
C LEU A 6 -8.72 -8.59 -6.02
N THR A 7 -7.85 -8.88 -6.98
CA THR A 7 -6.52 -9.44 -6.71
C THR A 7 -5.70 -8.50 -5.83
N HIS A 8 -5.68 -7.20 -6.17
CA HIS A 8 -4.93 -6.21 -5.40
C HIS A 8 -5.55 -5.98 -4.02
N LEU A 9 -6.88 -5.95 -3.91
CA LEU A 9 -7.55 -5.81 -2.62
C LEU A 9 -7.30 -7.01 -1.70
N ARG A 10 -7.28 -8.23 -2.25
CA ARG A 10 -6.91 -9.43 -1.48
C ARG A 10 -5.48 -9.33 -0.97
N ARG A 11 -4.57 -8.79 -1.77
CA ARG A 11 -3.20 -8.56 -1.33
C ARG A 11 -3.15 -7.56 -0.19
N CYS A 12 -3.95 -6.49 -0.24
CA CYS A 12 -4.06 -5.52 0.85
C CYS A 12 -4.52 -6.20 2.15
N VAL A 13 -5.48 -7.11 2.07
CA VAL A 13 -5.96 -7.87 3.24
C VAL A 13 -4.84 -8.74 3.82
N ALA A 14 -4.06 -9.40 2.97
CA ALA A 14 -2.91 -10.20 3.42
C ALA A 14 -1.85 -9.31 4.12
N LEU A 15 -1.59 -8.13 3.60
CA LEU A 15 -0.68 -7.15 4.21
C LEU A 15 -1.23 -6.65 5.54
N ALA A 16 -2.53 -6.43 5.64
CA ALA A 16 -3.19 -6.05 6.90
C ALA A 16 -3.02 -7.15 7.95
N ALA A 17 -3.15 -8.42 7.57
CA ALA A 17 -2.92 -9.55 8.46
C ALA A 17 -1.45 -9.59 8.94
N ALA A 18 -0.50 -9.32 8.04
CA ALA A 18 0.92 -9.24 8.40
C ALA A 18 1.17 -8.11 9.42
N ALA A 19 0.48 -6.98 9.30
CA ALA A 19 0.58 -5.89 10.27
C ALA A 19 0.13 -6.35 11.65
N VAL A 20 -0.99 -7.05 11.74
CA VAL A 20 -1.52 -7.60 13.01
C VAL A 20 -0.52 -8.57 13.63
N ASP A 21 0.08 -9.45 12.83
CA ASP A 21 1.09 -10.40 13.31
C ASP A 21 2.31 -9.69 13.90
N ALA A 22 2.62 -8.50 13.43
CA ALA A 22 3.70 -7.66 13.96
C ALA A 22 3.28 -6.78 15.13
N GLY A 23 2.01 -6.85 15.56
CA GLY A 23 1.47 -6.05 16.65
C GLY A 23 0.93 -4.68 16.24
N ASP A 24 0.75 -4.46 14.95
CA ASP A 24 0.25 -3.21 14.39
C ASP A 24 -1.22 -3.28 14.02
N GLU A 25 -1.81 -2.14 13.64
CA GLU A 25 -3.20 -2.09 13.20
C GLU A 25 -3.37 -2.77 11.83
N PRO A 26 -4.56 -3.35 11.52
CA PRO A 26 -4.79 -4.15 10.31
C PRO A 26 -5.00 -3.29 9.06
N PHE A 27 -3.97 -2.61 8.61
CA PHE A 27 -3.99 -1.78 7.40
C PHE A 27 -2.90 -2.22 6.43
N GLY A 28 -3.28 -2.44 5.19
CA GLY A 28 -2.36 -2.78 4.12
C GLY A 28 -2.69 -2.02 2.85
N SER A 29 -1.67 -1.68 2.06
CA SER A 29 -1.83 -0.93 0.82
C SER A 29 -0.88 -1.41 -0.26
N VAL A 30 -1.34 -1.30 -1.51
CA VAL A 30 -0.59 -1.71 -2.71
C VAL A 30 -0.63 -0.57 -3.72
N LEU A 31 0.53 -0.20 -4.25
CA LEU A 31 0.64 0.78 -5.34
C LEU A 31 0.81 0.04 -6.66
N VAL A 32 -0.05 0.36 -7.63
CA VAL A 32 -0.10 -0.32 -8.92
C VAL A 32 0.09 0.70 -10.03
N SER A 33 0.93 0.37 -11.01
CA SER A 33 1.19 1.21 -12.18
C SER A 33 0.00 1.27 -13.13
N GLY A 34 0.02 2.20 -14.08
CA GLY A 34 -1.03 2.32 -15.09
C GLY A 34 -1.21 1.08 -15.95
N ASP A 35 -0.19 0.25 -16.10
CA ASP A 35 -0.24 -1.02 -16.84
C ASP A 35 -0.54 -2.23 -15.95
N GLY A 36 -0.90 -2.03 -14.69
CA GLY A 36 -1.35 -3.08 -13.79
C GLY A 36 -0.27 -3.80 -13.00
N GLN A 37 0.96 -3.31 -13.01
CA GLN A 37 2.05 -3.93 -12.24
C GLN A 37 2.11 -3.41 -10.81
N VAL A 38 2.32 -4.30 -9.85
CA VAL A 38 2.55 -3.92 -8.46
C VAL A 38 3.93 -3.29 -8.36
N LEU A 39 3.97 -2.02 -7.93
CA LEU A 39 5.19 -1.25 -7.79
C LEU A 39 5.74 -1.29 -6.37
N ALA A 40 4.86 -1.27 -5.38
CA ALA A 40 5.26 -1.27 -3.97
C ALA A 40 4.10 -1.76 -3.10
N GLU A 41 4.44 -2.35 -1.95
CA GLU A 41 3.48 -2.84 -0.97
C GLU A 41 3.90 -2.39 0.40
N GLU A 42 2.93 -2.03 1.26
CA GLU A 42 3.21 -1.64 2.64
C GLU A 42 2.08 -2.05 3.56
N HIS A 43 2.39 -2.14 4.86
CA HIS A 43 1.39 -2.29 5.92
C HIS A 43 1.71 -1.35 7.07
N ASN A 44 0.73 -1.15 7.94
CA ASN A 44 0.86 -0.26 9.10
C ASN A 44 2.00 -0.72 10.00
N ARG A 45 2.81 0.24 10.50
CA ARG A 45 3.95 0.00 11.40
C ARG A 45 3.98 0.99 12.57
N GLU A 46 2.85 1.62 12.89
CA GLU A 46 2.81 2.65 13.93
C GLU A 46 3.27 2.14 15.29
N ARG A 47 2.74 1.01 15.74
CA ARG A 47 3.05 0.48 17.07
C ARG A 47 4.45 -0.13 17.12
N SER A 48 4.81 -0.90 16.12
CA SER A 48 6.11 -1.56 16.08
C SER A 48 7.27 -0.57 15.98
N THR A 49 7.07 0.59 15.36
CA THR A 49 8.11 1.62 15.23
C THR A 49 7.94 2.76 16.25
N GLY A 50 6.78 2.89 16.89
CA GLY A 50 6.47 4.03 17.75
C GLY A 50 6.29 5.34 16.99
N ASP A 51 6.02 5.27 15.68
CA ASP A 51 5.90 6.43 14.80
C ASP A 51 4.49 6.50 14.22
N ALA A 52 3.72 7.49 14.63
CA ALA A 52 2.33 7.68 14.20
C ALA A 52 2.19 8.00 12.70
N THR A 53 3.28 8.31 12.01
CA THR A 53 3.27 8.56 10.57
C THR A 53 3.44 7.27 9.74
N GLN A 54 3.66 6.12 10.36
CA GLN A 54 3.90 4.86 9.68
C GLN A 54 2.60 4.21 9.18
N HIS A 55 1.81 4.97 8.44
CA HIS A 55 0.66 4.49 7.68
C HIS A 55 1.12 4.00 6.30
N PRO A 56 0.57 2.89 5.78
CA PRO A 56 1.02 2.32 4.51
C PRO A 56 0.84 3.28 3.33
N GLU A 57 -0.25 4.05 3.28
CA GLU A 57 -0.49 5.00 2.19
C GLU A 57 0.53 6.16 2.19
N PHE A 58 1.00 6.59 3.36
CA PHE A 58 2.08 7.58 3.46
C PHE A 58 3.40 7.03 2.92
N ALA A 59 3.73 5.79 3.27
CA ALA A 59 4.95 5.15 2.78
C ALA A 59 4.91 5.02 1.25
N LEU A 60 3.76 4.65 0.69
CA LEU A 60 3.59 4.54 -0.75
C LEU A 60 3.65 5.90 -1.45
N ALA A 61 3.04 6.94 -0.85
CA ALA A 61 3.11 8.31 -1.39
C ALA A 61 4.55 8.81 -1.43
N ARG A 62 5.32 8.57 -0.38
CA ARG A 62 6.74 8.93 -0.34
C ARG A 62 7.53 8.18 -1.39
N TRP A 63 7.30 6.88 -1.51
CA TRP A 63 7.96 6.04 -2.51
C TRP A 63 7.67 6.55 -3.93
N ALA A 64 6.40 6.83 -4.24
CA ALA A 64 5.99 7.33 -5.55
C ALA A 64 6.60 8.71 -5.86
N SER A 65 6.64 9.59 -4.86
CA SER A 65 7.20 10.94 -5.03
C SER A 65 8.69 10.92 -5.37
N THR A 66 9.42 9.93 -4.87
CA THR A 66 10.86 9.84 -5.07
C THR A 66 11.27 8.96 -6.23
N ARG A 67 10.38 8.10 -6.73
CA ARG A 67 10.73 7.06 -7.71
C ARG A 67 9.97 7.14 -9.03
N LEU A 68 8.79 7.75 -9.05
CA LEU A 68 7.97 7.85 -10.25
C LEU A 68 8.04 9.24 -10.84
N THR A 69 7.97 9.33 -12.17
CA THR A 69 7.76 10.59 -12.86
C THR A 69 6.36 11.13 -12.58
N PRO A 70 6.10 12.44 -12.75
CA PRO A 70 4.73 12.97 -12.62
C PRO A 70 3.72 12.26 -13.53
N ALA A 71 4.10 11.89 -14.74
CA ALA A 71 3.23 11.17 -15.66
C ALA A 71 2.87 9.78 -15.15
N ASP A 72 3.84 9.05 -14.60
CA ASP A 72 3.61 7.72 -14.04
C ASP A 72 2.76 7.79 -12.78
N ARG A 73 2.96 8.80 -11.94
CA ARG A 73 2.12 9.02 -10.74
C ARG A 73 0.68 9.30 -11.10
N ALA A 74 0.44 10.05 -12.18
CA ALA A 74 -0.92 10.43 -12.59
C ALA A 74 -1.79 9.23 -12.97
N VAL A 75 -1.20 8.11 -13.40
CA VAL A 75 -1.92 6.91 -13.82
C VAL A 75 -1.81 5.76 -12.82
N ALA A 76 -1.10 5.95 -11.73
CA ALA A 76 -0.95 4.92 -10.68
C ALA A 76 -2.19 4.88 -9.79
N THR A 77 -2.46 3.70 -9.23
CA THR A 77 -3.60 3.47 -8.32
C THR A 77 -3.08 2.92 -7.00
N VAL A 78 -3.63 3.44 -5.91
CA VAL A 78 -3.41 2.88 -4.56
C VAL A 78 -4.64 2.09 -4.16
N TYR A 79 -4.43 0.82 -3.84
CA TYR A 79 -5.45 -0.02 -3.19
C TYR A 79 -5.14 -0.06 -1.71
N THR A 80 -6.16 -0.03 -0.88
CA THR A 80 -6.00 -0.07 0.58
C THR A 80 -7.10 -0.87 1.24
N SER A 81 -6.77 -1.53 2.34
CA SER A 81 -7.73 -2.19 3.22
C SER A 81 -7.51 -1.74 4.66
N GLY A 82 -8.60 -1.64 5.38
CA GLY A 82 -8.54 -1.22 6.79
C GLY A 82 -9.69 -0.37 7.23
#